data_9d22e2f123d522ba375d6d6c0b5c168f
#
_entry.id   9d22e2f123d522ba375d6d6c0b5c168f
#
_cell.length_a   1.000
_cell.length_b   1.000
_cell.length_c   1.000
_cell.angle_alpha   90.00
_cell.angle_beta   90.00
_cell.angle_gamma   90.00
#
_symmetry.space_group_name_H-M   'P 1'
#
loop_
_entity.id
_entity.type
_entity.pdbx_description
1 polymer ?
#
loop_
_entity_poly.entity_id
_entity_poly.type
_entity_poly.pdbx_seq_one_letter_code
_entity_poly.pdbx_strand_id
1 'polypeptide(L)'
;EIAQCLVGSEMCIRDRIKAGNPITITDPNMTRFLMNLDEAVDLVLFAFQHANPGDLFIQKSDASTIGDLAKAVQQLFGDTGTNIIGTRHGEKLFETLMTREERLRSQDMGHYFRVAADNRDLNYDKFVVKGEVHTMADESYTSHNTERLDVEGTVKKILTTEYVQNALKGIPNV
;
A
#
# COMPACT_ATOMS: atom_id res chain seq x y z
N GLU A 1 0.48 -6.16 -9.99
CA GLU A 1 1.67 -6.80 -9.35
C GLU A 1 1.45 -7.20 -7.89
N ILE A 2 0.56 -6.53 -7.13
CA ILE A 2 0.28 -6.89 -5.71
C ILE A 2 -0.27 -8.33 -5.60
N ALA A 3 -0.92 -8.86 -6.62
CA ALA A 3 -1.39 -10.24 -6.67
C ALA A 3 -0.33 -11.26 -7.13
N GLN A 4 0.86 -10.83 -7.53
CA GLN A 4 1.83 -11.71 -8.17
C GLN A 4 2.78 -12.43 -7.21
N CYS A 5 3.13 -11.88 -6.08
CA CYS A 5 4.08 -12.51 -5.16
C CYS A 5 3.84 -12.13 -3.70
N LEU A 6 3.02 -12.87 -3.00
CA LEU A 6 3.15 -13.00 -1.57
C LEU A 6 4.20 -14.07 -1.29
N VAL A 7 5.44 -13.63 -1.05
CA VAL A 7 6.55 -14.42 -0.54
C VAL A 7 7.27 -15.35 -1.54
N GLY A 8 8.38 -14.87 -2.08
CA GLY A 8 9.60 -15.62 -2.35
C GLY A 8 9.54 -16.95 -3.13
N SER A 9 8.51 -17.22 -3.89
CA SER A 9 8.49 -18.28 -4.88
C SER A 9 7.97 -17.70 -6.20
N GLU A 10 8.55 -18.09 -7.27
CA GLU A 10 8.21 -17.68 -8.64
C GLU A 10 6.77 -18.03 -9.06
N MET A 11 6.01 -18.70 -8.19
CA MET A 11 4.63 -19.09 -8.44
C MET A 11 3.65 -18.04 -7.93
N CYS A 12 2.87 -17.46 -8.84
CA CYS A 12 1.76 -16.57 -8.52
C CYS A 12 0.76 -17.26 -7.58
N ILE A 13 0.17 -16.52 -6.63
CA ILE A 13 -0.86 -17.04 -5.71
C ILE A 13 -1.98 -17.75 -6.47
N ARG A 14 -2.45 -17.12 -7.57
CA ARG A 14 -3.46 -17.71 -8.45
C ARG A 14 -3.03 -19.10 -9.00
N ASP A 15 -1.77 -19.22 -9.40
CA ASP A 15 -1.27 -20.46 -9.99
C ASP A 15 -1.13 -21.56 -8.92
N ARG A 16 -0.81 -21.18 -7.69
CA ARG A 16 -0.85 -22.12 -6.54
C ARG A 16 -2.26 -22.62 -6.30
N ILE A 17 -3.25 -21.74 -6.29
CA ILE A 17 -4.66 -22.11 -6.12
C ILE A 17 -5.11 -23.01 -7.27
N LYS A 18 -4.79 -22.69 -8.53
CA LYS A 18 -5.10 -23.53 -9.69
C LYS A 18 -4.45 -24.91 -9.61
N ALA A 19 -3.27 -25.00 -9.01
CA ALA A 19 -2.58 -26.26 -8.76
C ALA A 19 -3.10 -27.03 -7.53
N GLY A 20 -4.13 -26.50 -6.83
CA GLY A 20 -4.67 -27.10 -5.60
C GLY A 20 -3.78 -26.93 -4.37
N ASN A 21 -2.76 -26.06 -4.44
CA ASN A 21 -1.83 -25.82 -3.34
C ASN A 21 -2.32 -24.70 -2.41
N PRO A 22 -2.11 -24.80 -1.09
CA PRO A 22 -2.50 -23.76 -0.15
C PRO A 22 -1.73 -22.47 -0.39
N ILE A 23 -2.36 -21.33 -0.08
CA ILE A 23 -1.70 -20.02 -0.07
C ILE A 23 -0.71 -20.00 1.10
N THR A 24 0.54 -19.64 0.81
CA THR A 24 1.57 -19.48 1.85
C THR A 24 1.66 -18.03 2.29
N ILE A 25 1.49 -17.76 3.58
CA ILE A 25 1.62 -16.44 4.19
C ILE A 25 2.60 -16.50 5.36
N THR A 26 3.25 -15.36 5.65
CA THR A 26 4.20 -15.27 6.76
C THR A 26 3.51 -15.02 8.08
N ASP A 27 2.76 -13.93 8.20
CA ASP A 27 1.94 -13.58 9.36
C ASP A 27 0.63 -12.96 8.88
N PRO A 28 -0.55 -13.52 9.26
CA PRO A 28 -1.84 -12.99 8.84
C PRO A 28 -2.12 -11.57 9.34
N ASN A 29 -1.47 -11.11 10.40
CA ASN A 29 -1.68 -9.79 10.99
C ASN A 29 -0.83 -8.69 10.35
N MET A 30 0.14 -9.02 9.52
CA MET A 30 0.87 -8.02 8.75
C MET A 30 -0.06 -7.19 7.89
N THR A 31 0.21 -5.90 7.79
CA THR A 31 -0.58 -5.00 6.94
C THR A 31 0.22 -4.51 5.76
N ARG A 32 -0.46 -4.32 4.62
CA ARG A 32 0.11 -3.76 3.40
C ARG A 32 -0.86 -2.76 2.81
N PHE A 33 -0.32 -1.68 2.24
CA PHE A 33 -1.12 -0.78 1.43
C PHE A 33 -1.55 -1.46 0.14
N LEU A 34 -2.77 -1.16 -0.30
CA LEU A 34 -3.34 -1.67 -1.54
C LEU A 34 -3.48 -0.52 -2.55
N MET A 35 -2.68 -0.57 -3.60
CA MET A 35 -2.71 0.37 -4.70
C MET A 35 -2.63 -0.39 -6.02
N ASN A 36 -3.51 -0.09 -6.95
CA ASN A 36 -3.45 -0.65 -8.29
C ASN A 36 -2.55 0.19 -9.22
N LEU A 37 -2.29 -0.32 -10.43
CA LEU A 37 -1.40 0.36 -11.37
C LEU A 37 -1.98 1.70 -11.85
N ASP A 38 -3.29 1.76 -12.07
CA ASP A 38 -3.96 2.99 -12.52
C ASP A 38 -3.82 4.10 -11.48
N GLU A 39 -4.02 3.79 -10.20
CA GLU A 39 -3.82 4.73 -9.09
C GLU A 39 -2.35 5.20 -9.01
N ALA A 40 -1.39 4.32 -9.30
CA ALA A 40 0.02 4.70 -9.33
C ALA A 40 0.32 5.66 -10.50
N VAL A 41 -0.30 5.43 -11.67
CA VAL A 41 -0.20 6.33 -12.83
C VAL A 41 -0.84 7.68 -12.51
N ASP A 42 -2.03 7.68 -11.90
CA ASP A 42 -2.74 8.91 -11.50
C ASP A 42 -1.91 9.75 -10.52
N LEU A 43 -1.22 9.11 -9.56
CA LEU A 43 -0.29 9.80 -8.66
C LEU A 43 0.84 10.50 -9.44
N VAL A 44 1.42 9.84 -10.43
CA VAL A 44 2.50 10.41 -11.27
C VAL A 44 1.97 11.58 -12.09
N LEU A 45 0.80 11.43 -12.72
CA LEU A 45 0.17 12.50 -13.51
C LEU A 45 -0.19 13.70 -12.63
N PHE A 46 -0.72 13.46 -11.43
CA PHE A 46 -1.01 14.49 -10.46
C PHE A 46 0.27 15.24 -10.04
N ALA A 47 1.37 14.51 -9.79
CA ALA A 47 2.65 15.11 -9.45
C ALA A 47 3.18 16.00 -10.58
N PHE A 48 3.10 15.57 -11.85
CA PHE A 48 3.50 16.39 -12.98
C PHE A 48 2.73 17.72 -13.08
N GLN A 49 1.47 17.74 -12.67
CA GLN A 49 0.63 18.94 -12.74
C GLN A 49 0.84 19.89 -11.57
N HIS A 50 1.23 19.38 -10.38
CA HIS A 50 1.16 20.14 -9.13
C HIS A 50 2.50 20.27 -8.40
N ALA A 51 3.56 19.54 -8.84
CA ALA A 51 4.83 19.54 -8.14
C ALA A 51 5.67 20.79 -8.41
N ASN A 52 6.35 21.24 -7.37
CA ASN A 52 7.55 22.06 -7.52
C ASN A 52 8.79 21.14 -7.45
N PRO A 53 9.96 21.59 -7.94
CA PRO A 53 11.18 20.81 -7.83
C PRO A 53 11.49 20.37 -6.39
N GLY A 54 11.67 19.06 -6.18
CA GLY A 54 11.98 18.47 -4.90
C GLY A 54 10.77 18.13 -4.02
N ASP A 55 9.53 18.37 -4.46
CA ASP A 55 8.34 17.93 -3.76
C ASP A 55 8.19 16.40 -3.80
N LEU A 56 7.69 15.83 -2.72
CA LEU A 56 7.32 14.44 -2.61
C LEU A 56 5.79 14.31 -2.51
N PHE A 57 5.20 13.43 -3.31
CA PHE A 57 3.78 13.11 -3.23
C PHE A 57 3.57 11.70 -2.70
N ILE A 58 2.64 11.57 -1.78
CA ILE A 58 2.26 10.31 -1.16
C ILE A 58 0.76 10.10 -1.36
N GLN A 59 0.39 8.97 -1.94
CA GLN A 59 -1.01 8.59 -2.09
C GLN A 59 -1.60 8.16 -0.75
N LYS A 60 -2.82 8.60 -0.46
CA LYS A 60 -3.64 8.06 0.61
C LYS A 60 -4.23 6.75 0.13
N SER A 61 -3.66 5.65 0.59
CA SER A 61 -4.08 4.31 0.19
C SER A 61 -4.70 3.57 1.38
N ASP A 62 -5.74 2.81 1.08
CA ASP A 62 -6.28 1.85 2.03
C ASP A 62 -5.27 0.73 2.27
N ALA A 63 -5.41 0.04 3.39
CA ALA A 63 -4.60 -1.12 3.70
C ALA A 63 -5.46 -2.34 4.01
N SER A 64 -4.89 -3.52 3.87
CA SER A 64 -5.49 -4.76 4.31
C SER A 64 -4.48 -5.59 5.10
N THR A 65 -4.98 -6.51 5.93
CA THR A 65 -4.14 -7.53 6.51
C THR A 65 -3.78 -8.58 5.45
N ILE A 66 -2.64 -9.23 5.61
CA ILE A 66 -2.27 -10.34 4.73
C ILE A 66 -3.28 -11.49 4.85
N GLY A 67 -3.85 -11.69 6.04
CA GLY A 67 -4.89 -12.69 6.27
C GLY A 67 -6.18 -12.38 5.50
N ASP A 68 -6.64 -11.13 5.49
CA ASP A 68 -7.84 -10.74 4.76
C ASP A 68 -7.60 -10.71 3.25
N LEU A 69 -6.40 -10.30 2.82
CA LEU A 69 -6.00 -10.40 1.42
C LEU A 69 -6.00 -11.87 0.94
N ALA A 70 -5.47 -12.81 1.73
CA ALA A 70 -5.50 -14.23 1.40
C ALA A 70 -6.94 -14.76 1.28
N LYS A 71 -7.82 -14.42 2.24
CA LYS A 71 -9.24 -14.78 2.19
C LYS A 71 -9.95 -14.19 0.97
N ALA A 72 -9.69 -12.92 0.65
CA ALA A 72 -10.26 -12.27 -0.54
C ALA A 72 -9.85 -12.98 -1.84
N VAL A 73 -8.59 -13.37 -1.96
CA VAL A 73 -8.11 -14.13 -3.12
C VAL A 73 -8.73 -15.53 -3.17
N GLN A 74 -8.90 -16.21 -2.02
CA GLN A 74 -9.58 -17.50 -1.94
C GLN A 74 -11.05 -17.41 -2.35
N GLN A 75 -11.76 -16.34 -1.97
CA GLN A 75 -13.14 -16.11 -2.43
C GLN A 75 -13.24 -15.95 -3.95
N LEU A 76 -12.24 -15.34 -4.58
CA LEU A 76 -12.25 -15.08 -6.04
C LEU A 76 -11.80 -16.31 -6.86
N PHE A 77 -10.84 -17.08 -6.37
CA PHE A 77 -10.17 -18.12 -7.16
C PHE A 77 -10.36 -19.54 -6.62
N GLY A 78 -10.97 -19.69 -5.47
CA GLY A 78 -11.21 -20.97 -4.79
C GLY A 78 -10.36 -21.12 -3.52
N ASP A 79 -10.92 -21.80 -2.54
CA ASP A 79 -10.27 -22.03 -1.24
C ASP A 79 -9.44 -23.33 -1.30
N THR A 80 -8.12 -23.16 -1.27
CA THR A 80 -7.16 -24.28 -1.17
C THR A 80 -6.49 -24.34 0.20
N GLY A 81 -6.99 -23.55 1.18
CA GLY A 81 -6.40 -23.43 2.50
C GLY A 81 -5.22 -22.45 2.54
N THR A 82 -4.74 -22.17 3.75
CA THR A 82 -3.65 -21.25 4.01
C THR A 82 -2.58 -21.92 4.87
N ASN A 83 -1.32 -21.80 4.48
CA ASN A 83 -0.16 -22.27 5.25
C ASN A 83 0.61 -21.08 5.83
N ILE A 84 0.68 -20.98 7.16
CA ILE A 84 1.40 -19.92 7.87
C ILE A 84 2.82 -20.42 8.12
N ILE A 85 3.83 -19.71 7.56
CA ILE A 85 5.24 -20.09 7.67
C ILE A 85 6.03 -19.28 8.71
N GLY A 86 5.41 -18.27 9.32
CA GLY A 86 6.08 -17.33 10.24
C GLY A 86 6.85 -16.23 9.53
N THR A 87 7.19 -15.18 10.30
CA THR A 87 7.94 -14.02 9.79
C THR A 87 9.38 -14.37 9.46
N ARG A 88 9.89 -13.85 8.35
CA ARG A 88 11.29 -13.96 7.96
C ARG A 88 12.13 -12.86 8.63
N HIS A 89 13.42 -13.11 8.78
CA HIS A 89 14.33 -12.10 9.30
C HIS A 89 14.31 -10.83 8.40
N GLY A 90 14.09 -9.66 9.00
CA GLY A 90 14.04 -8.40 8.29
C GLY A 90 12.67 -8.07 7.61
N GLU A 91 11.67 -8.93 7.71
CA GLU A 91 10.34 -8.67 7.17
C GLU A 91 9.58 -7.68 8.08
N LYS A 92 9.03 -6.61 7.45
CA LYS A 92 8.29 -5.59 8.17
C LYS A 92 6.87 -6.04 8.47
N LEU A 93 6.40 -5.80 9.69
CA LEU A 93 5.01 -6.07 10.09
C LEU A 93 4.02 -5.12 9.39
N PHE A 94 4.46 -3.91 9.09
CA PHE A 94 3.68 -2.89 8.37
C PHE A 94 4.60 -2.03 7.49
N GLU A 95 4.03 -1.36 6.50
CA GLU A 95 4.73 -0.44 5.63
C GLU A 95 4.53 1.01 6.07
N THR A 96 5.54 1.85 5.85
CA THR A 96 5.51 3.29 6.13
C THR A 96 5.66 4.04 4.81
N LEU A 97 4.69 4.90 4.49
CA LEU A 97 4.73 5.77 3.31
C LEU A 97 5.22 7.18 3.63
N MET A 98 5.07 7.62 4.90
CA MET A 98 5.49 8.93 5.32
C MET A 98 5.95 8.86 6.78
N THR A 99 7.12 9.40 7.07
CA THR A 99 7.63 9.54 8.43
C THR A 99 6.83 10.58 9.22
N ARG A 100 6.98 10.58 10.54
CA ARG A 100 6.36 11.60 11.41
C ARG A 100 6.77 13.01 11.01
N GLU A 101 8.06 13.22 10.75
CA GLU A 101 8.62 14.52 10.39
C GLU A 101 8.08 15.02 9.04
N GLU A 102 7.94 14.12 8.07
CA GLU A 102 7.33 14.43 6.78
C GLU A 102 5.85 14.74 6.95
N ARG A 103 5.12 13.98 7.78
CA ARG A 103 3.70 14.18 8.02
C ARG A 103 3.39 15.52 8.66
N LEU A 104 4.21 15.98 9.62
CA LEU A 104 4.06 17.29 10.23
C LEU A 104 4.25 18.44 9.24
N ARG A 105 4.99 18.23 8.15
CA ARG A 105 5.24 19.20 7.09
C ARG A 105 4.38 18.97 5.85
N SER A 106 3.57 17.93 5.85
CA SER A 106 2.75 17.58 4.70
C SER A 106 1.53 18.49 4.58
N GLN A 107 1.18 18.78 3.33
CA GLN A 107 -0.05 19.42 2.95
C GLN A 107 -1.04 18.37 2.46
N ASP A 108 -2.27 18.40 2.98
CA ASP A 108 -3.36 17.56 2.50
C ASP A 108 -3.90 18.13 1.18
N MET A 109 -3.85 17.33 0.11
CA MET A 109 -4.35 17.67 -1.21
C MET A 109 -5.50 16.74 -1.66
N GLY A 110 -6.31 16.26 -0.73
CA GLY A 110 -7.41 15.35 -0.98
C GLY A 110 -6.96 13.89 -1.02
N HIS A 111 -6.75 13.33 -2.20
CA HIS A 111 -6.29 11.94 -2.36
C HIS A 111 -4.79 11.76 -2.12
N TYR A 112 -4.04 12.85 -2.00
CA TYR A 112 -2.60 12.85 -1.87
C TYR A 112 -2.13 13.72 -0.72
N PHE A 113 -0.98 13.38 -0.14
CA PHE A 113 -0.19 14.30 0.68
C PHE A 113 0.95 14.86 -0.19
N ARG A 114 1.24 16.13 -0.01
CA ARG A 114 2.43 16.78 -0.58
C ARG A 114 3.37 17.14 0.55
N VAL A 115 4.62 16.69 0.47
CA VAL A 115 5.71 17.12 1.35
C VAL A 115 6.61 18.03 0.52
N ALA A 116 6.66 19.31 0.87
CA ALA A 116 7.49 20.27 0.16
C ALA A 116 8.97 19.98 0.38
N ALA A 117 9.79 20.31 -0.63
CA ALA A 117 11.23 20.22 -0.52
C ALA A 117 11.74 21.03 0.68
N ASP A 118 12.73 20.50 1.38
CA ASP A 118 13.39 21.20 2.47
C ASP A 118 14.42 22.19 1.88
N ASN A 119 13.99 23.42 1.68
CA ASN A 119 14.84 24.50 1.16
C ASN A 119 15.51 25.31 2.29
N ARG A 120 15.54 24.78 3.52
CA ARG A 120 16.17 25.46 4.64
C ARG A 120 17.67 25.49 4.45
N ASP A 121 18.22 26.69 4.43
CA ASP A 121 19.66 26.93 4.49
C ASP A 121 20.21 26.49 5.85
N LEU A 122 21.48 26.09 5.92
CA LEU A 122 22.15 25.71 7.18
C LEU A 122 22.19 26.83 8.27
N ASN A 123 21.63 27.99 7.97
CA ASN A 123 21.56 29.11 8.87
C ASN A 123 20.34 29.02 9.78
N TYR A 124 20.50 28.34 10.89
CA TYR A 124 19.47 28.07 11.92
C TYR A 124 18.83 29.34 12.52
N ASP A 125 19.49 30.48 12.47
CA ASP A 125 19.02 31.72 13.09
C ASP A 125 17.80 32.35 12.39
N LYS A 126 17.50 31.97 11.16
CA LYS A 126 16.36 32.48 10.38
C LYS A 126 15.06 31.71 10.60
N PHE A 127 15.09 30.61 11.30
CA PHE A 127 13.98 29.62 11.36
C PHE A 127 13.41 29.41 12.76
N VAL A 128 13.42 30.43 13.61
CA VAL A 128 12.58 30.44 14.79
C VAL A 128 11.15 30.68 14.33
N VAL A 129 10.51 29.65 13.81
CA VAL A 129 9.08 29.65 13.55
C VAL A 129 8.40 29.64 14.91
N LYS A 130 7.62 30.68 15.23
CA LYS A 130 6.65 30.62 16.33
C LYS A 130 5.78 29.39 16.03
N GLY A 131 5.87 28.38 16.92
CA GLY A 131 5.27 27.08 16.69
C GLY A 131 3.78 27.21 16.39
N GLU A 132 3.41 26.99 15.15
CA GLU A 132 2.05 26.56 14.83
C GLU A 132 1.94 25.14 15.33
N VAL A 133 1.11 24.95 16.35
CA VAL A 133 0.74 23.61 16.84
C VAL A 133 -0.12 22.99 15.75
N HIS A 134 0.52 22.33 14.80
CA HIS A 134 -0.19 21.46 13.86
C HIS A 134 -0.64 20.22 14.65
N THR A 135 -1.91 20.20 15.02
CA THR A 135 -2.61 19.05 15.64
C THR A 135 -2.90 17.95 14.63
N MET A 136 -2.08 17.76 13.61
CA MET A 136 -2.12 16.58 12.78
C MET A 136 -1.39 15.43 13.46
N ALA A 137 -1.95 14.24 13.38
CA ALA A 137 -1.54 13.03 14.06
C ALA A 137 -0.01 12.92 14.24
N ASP A 138 0.42 12.83 15.49
CA ASP A 138 1.81 12.78 15.93
C ASP A 138 2.54 11.47 15.58
N GLU A 139 2.07 10.77 14.52
CA GLU A 139 2.54 9.46 14.11
C GLU A 139 2.87 9.41 12.62
N SER A 140 3.78 8.52 12.23
CA SER A 140 4.06 8.19 10.83
C SER A 140 2.80 7.69 10.10
N TYR A 141 2.71 7.89 8.79
CA TYR A 141 1.63 7.33 7.98
C TYR A 141 2.02 5.91 7.54
N THR A 142 1.31 4.94 8.09
CA THR A 142 1.61 3.51 7.96
C THR A 142 0.40 2.72 7.53
N SER A 143 0.62 1.52 7.01
CA SER A 143 -0.47 0.58 6.70
C SER A 143 -1.23 0.09 7.94
N HIS A 144 -0.72 0.38 9.15
CA HIS A 144 -1.39 0.06 10.41
C HIS A 144 -2.41 1.11 10.84
N ASN A 145 -2.18 2.39 10.52
CA ASN A 145 -3.00 3.52 10.97
C ASN A 145 -3.73 4.25 9.83
N THR A 146 -3.86 3.63 8.67
CA THR A 146 -4.75 4.06 7.59
C THR A 146 -6.09 3.34 7.65
N GLU A 147 -7.03 3.71 6.78
CA GLU A 147 -8.29 2.98 6.63
C GLU A 147 -8.02 1.53 6.24
N ARG A 148 -8.63 0.60 6.96
CA ARG A 148 -8.47 -0.84 6.72
C ARG A 148 -9.68 -1.40 6.02
N LEU A 149 -9.40 -2.07 4.92
CA LEU A 149 -10.38 -2.87 4.21
C LEU A 149 -10.52 -4.23 4.91
N ASP A 150 -11.74 -4.63 5.14
CA ASP A 150 -12.10 -6.00 5.48
C ASP A 150 -11.98 -6.92 4.24
N VAL A 151 -12.39 -8.17 4.37
CA VAL A 151 -12.34 -9.13 3.25
C VAL A 151 -13.18 -8.65 2.06
N GLU A 152 -14.39 -8.13 2.31
CA GLU A 152 -15.28 -7.66 1.23
C GLU A 152 -14.73 -6.41 0.53
N GLY A 153 -14.21 -5.45 1.29
CA GLY A 153 -13.54 -4.26 0.77
C GLY A 153 -12.29 -4.63 -0.04
N THR A 154 -11.52 -5.60 0.45
CA THR A 154 -10.34 -6.13 -0.25
C THR A 154 -10.73 -6.83 -1.55
N VAL A 155 -11.80 -7.63 -1.57
CA VAL A 155 -12.34 -8.23 -2.81
C VAL A 155 -12.72 -7.15 -3.82
N LYS A 156 -13.46 -6.11 -3.39
CA LYS A 156 -13.83 -5.00 -4.26
C LYS A 156 -12.59 -4.30 -4.83
N LYS A 157 -11.60 -4.04 -3.99
CA LYS A 157 -10.35 -3.40 -4.40
C LYS A 157 -9.58 -4.25 -5.42
N ILE A 158 -9.46 -5.55 -5.21
CA ILE A 158 -8.80 -6.48 -6.13
C ILE A 158 -9.53 -6.54 -7.48
N LEU A 159 -10.86 -6.54 -7.46
CA LEU A 159 -11.69 -6.56 -8.67
C LEU A 159 -11.58 -5.29 -9.53
N THR A 160 -11.04 -4.19 -9.02
CA THR A 160 -10.74 -3.01 -9.85
C THR A 160 -9.58 -3.24 -10.83
N THR A 161 -8.74 -4.26 -10.58
CA THR A 161 -7.59 -4.54 -11.44
C THR A 161 -8.00 -5.35 -12.68
N GLU A 162 -7.62 -4.88 -13.85
CA GLU A 162 -7.89 -5.56 -15.13
C GLU A 162 -7.32 -6.99 -15.14
N TYR A 163 -6.12 -7.16 -14.57
CA TYR A 163 -5.47 -8.47 -14.43
C TYR A 163 -6.39 -9.51 -13.77
N VAL A 164 -7.03 -9.14 -12.64
CA VAL A 164 -7.90 -10.05 -11.91
C VAL A 164 -9.20 -10.32 -12.68
N GLN A 165 -9.78 -9.28 -13.28
CA GLN A 165 -10.98 -9.42 -14.10
C GLN A 165 -10.75 -10.38 -15.29
N ASN A 166 -9.61 -10.24 -15.98
CA ASN A 166 -9.23 -11.11 -17.08
C ASN A 166 -9.00 -12.54 -16.59
N ALA A 167 -8.33 -12.70 -15.46
CA ALA A 167 -8.09 -14.02 -14.88
C ALA A 167 -9.37 -14.76 -14.50
N LEU A 168 -10.38 -14.05 -13.99
CA LEU A 168 -11.70 -14.62 -13.67
C LEU A 168 -12.49 -15.01 -14.93
N LYS A 169 -12.34 -14.26 -16.03
CA LYS A 169 -12.95 -14.55 -17.33
C LYS A 169 -12.21 -15.65 -18.10
N GLY A 170 -11.08 -16.17 -17.59
CA GLY A 170 -10.24 -17.15 -18.30
C GLY A 170 -9.43 -16.55 -19.45
N ILE A 171 -9.34 -15.22 -19.55
CA ILE A 171 -8.57 -14.52 -20.58
C ILE A 171 -7.09 -14.55 -20.17
N PRO A 172 -6.16 -14.96 -21.06
CA PRO A 172 -4.74 -14.91 -20.78
C PRO A 172 -4.31 -13.45 -20.57
N ASN A 173 -3.62 -13.17 -19.47
CA ASN A 173 -2.96 -11.88 -19.29
C ASN A 173 -1.64 -11.91 -20.09
N VAL A 174 -1.50 -10.97 -21.00
CA VAL A 174 -0.29 -10.76 -21.83
C VAL A 174 0.78 -10.04 -21.00
#